data_e9316d689c5c59ada5ba9dfd6cd8934e
#
_entry.id   e9316d689c5c59ada5ba9dfd6cd8934e
#
_cell.length_a   1.000
_cell.length_b   1.000
_cell.length_c   1.000
_cell.angle_alpha   90.00
_cell.angle_beta   90.00
_cell.angle_gamma   90.00
#
_symmetry.space_group_name_H-M   'P 1'
#
loop_
_entity.id
_entity.type
_entity.pdbx_description
1 polymer ?
#
loop_
_entity_poly.entity_id
_entity_poly.type
_entity_poly.pdbx_seq_one_letter_code
_entity_poly.pdbx_strand_id
1 'polypeptide(L)'
;RIRKLTAPRPFPTVPTSVSATGPRSAHTEGKNLICITRKSNLGAYLRRCKNVFVKDGYKTLHLSAMGAAIPLLLQLAVALPPILPFSPQEIHIETTTGTAEVVDEVLPEDEDEDITQQTRGKSTLQVVVRIGDGEPSVSVAHNSKKK
;
A
#
# COMPACT_ATOMS: atom_id res chain seq x y z
N ARG A 1 -21.37 13.31 -19.33
CA ARG A 1 -20.40 12.22 -19.34
C ARG A 1 -19.29 12.50 -18.32
N ILE A 2 -18.93 11.49 -17.56
CA ILE A 2 -17.92 11.60 -16.51
C ILE A 2 -16.67 10.83 -16.93
N ARG A 3 -15.53 11.51 -16.86
CA ARG A 3 -14.22 10.90 -17.09
C ARG A 3 -13.48 10.86 -15.75
N LYS A 4 -13.08 9.67 -15.35
CA LYS A 4 -12.32 9.51 -14.12
C LYS A 4 -10.86 9.84 -14.35
N LEU A 5 -10.34 10.72 -13.53
CA LEU A 5 -8.91 11.00 -13.52
C LEU A 5 -8.18 9.95 -12.69
N THR A 6 -6.87 9.88 -12.89
CA THR A 6 -6.06 8.95 -12.11
C THR A 6 -6.19 9.27 -10.64
N ALA A 7 -6.63 8.29 -9.87
CA ALA A 7 -6.76 8.47 -8.45
C ALA A 7 -5.39 8.65 -7.79
N PRO A 8 -5.28 9.51 -6.80
CA PRO A 8 -4.05 9.61 -6.04
C PRO A 8 -3.76 8.28 -5.34
N ARG A 9 -2.51 8.01 -5.11
CA ARG A 9 -2.16 6.85 -4.31
C ARG A 9 -2.72 7.03 -2.91
N PRO A 10 -3.26 5.98 -2.30
CA PRO A 10 -3.95 6.13 -1.02
C PRO A 10 -3.10 6.70 0.09
N PHE A 11 -1.82 6.54 0.03
CA PHE A 11 -0.92 7.14 1.02
C PHE A 11 0.53 6.91 0.60
N PRO A 12 1.45 7.74 1.06
CA PRO A 12 2.83 7.34 1.17
C PRO A 12 2.95 6.50 2.42
N THR A 13 2.99 5.20 2.26
CA THR A 13 3.01 4.29 3.38
C THR A 13 4.39 4.02 3.90
N VAL A 14 5.37 4.20 3.04
CA VAL A 14 6.76 4.14 3.44
C VAL A 14 7.16 5.54 3.87
N PRO A 15 7.89 5.69 4.97
CA PRO A 15 8.37 7.01 5.38
C PRO A 15 9.00 7.73 4.21
N THR A 16 8.54 8.93 3.96
CA THR A 16 8.98 9.70 2.80
C THR A 16 10.46 9.97 2.82
N SER A 17 11.05 10.01 4.01
CA SER A 17 12.48 10.18 4.15
C SER A 17 13.27 9.08 3.44
N VAL A 18 12.76 7.87 3.46
CA VAL A 18 13.41 6.75 2.78
C VAL A 18 13.35 6.93 1.27
N SER A 19 12.25 7.44 0.78
CA SER A 19 12.09 7.62 -0.66
C SER A 19 12.68 8.92 -1.16
N ALA A 20 12.95 9.87 -0.29
CA ALA A 20 13.45 11.18 -0.67
C ALA A 20 14.97 11.26 -0.71
N THR A 21 15.66 10.32 -0.10
CA THR A 21 17.12 10.38 0.02
C THR A 21 17.80 9.79 -1.23
N GLY A 22 18.40 10.64 -1.99
CA GLY A 22 19.32 10.29 -3.06
C GLY A 22 18.83 9.26 -4.08
N PRO A 23 19.71 8.82 -4.95
CA PRO A 23 19.38 7.78 -5.91
C PRO A 23 19.11 6.46 -5.18
N ARG A 24 18.04 5.82 -5.57
CA ARG A 24 17.59 4.59 -4.92
C ARG A 24 17.66 3.42 -5.85
N SER A 25 17.97 2.29 -5.28
CA SER A 25 17.80 1.06 -6.01
C SER A 25 16.32 0.73 -6.07
N ALA A 26 15.75 0.82 -7.24
CA ALA A 26 14.36 0.45 -7.45
C ALA A 26 14.12 -1.04 -7.19
N HIS A 27 15.18 -1.81 -7.09
CA HIS A 27 15.08 -3.24 -6.84
C HIS A 27 14.92 -3.61 -5.38
N THR A 28 15.38 -2.73 -4.49
CA THR A 28 15.32 -3.00 -3.05
C THR A 28 14.35 -2.10 -2.34
N GLU A 29 14.33 -0.82 -2.69
CA GLU A 29 13.43 0.11 -2.04
C GLU A 29 12.02 0.02 -2.62
N GLY A 30 11.05 -0.03 -1.76
CA GLY A 30 9.65 -0.03 -2.16
C GLY A 30 9.07 -1.37 -2.57
N LYS A 31 9.87 -2.44 -2.55
CA LYS A 31 9.32 -3.77 -2.84
C LYS A 31 8.31 -4.22 -1.78
N ASN A 32 8.46 -3.73 -0.57
CA ASN A 32 7.54 -4.02 0.51
C ASN A 32 6.33 -3.08 0.54
N LEU A 33 6.10 -2.36 -0.55
CA LEU A 33 4.94 -1.48 -0.70
C LEU A 33 4.14 -1.96 -1.90
N ILE A 34 2.99 -2.53 -1.66
CA ILE A 34 2.18 -3.14 -2.71
C ILE A 34 0.79 -2.52 -2.72
N CYS A 35 0.40 -1.98 -3.85
CA CYS A 35 -0.96 -1.52 -4.08
C CYS A 35 -1.77 -2.65 -4.69
N ILE A 36 -2.85 -3.03 -4.01
CA ILE A 36 -3.71 -4.12 -4.46
C ILE A 36 -4.74 -3.58 -5.42
N THR A 37 -4.84 -4.21 -6.56
CA THR A 37 -5.85 -3.88 -7.57
C THR A 37 -6.62 -5.13 -7.97
N ARG A 38 -7.74 -4.94 -8.64
CA ARG A 38 -8.55 -6.06 -9.11
C ARG A 38 -7.99 -6.73 -10.36
N LYS A 39 -6.91 -6.19 -10.92
CA LYS A 39 -6.29 -6.74 -12.14
C LYS A 39 -5.55 -8.03 -11.91
N SER A 40 -5.06 -8.26 -10.70
CA SER A 40 -4.31 -9.47 -10.36
C SER A 40 -5.12 -10.33 -9.40
N ASN A 41 -4.87 -11.64 -9.44
CA ASN A 41 -5.58 -12.55 -8.56
C ASN A 41 -4.90 -12.69 -7.20
N LEU A 42 -5.61 -13.30 -6.27
CA LEU A 42 -5.14 -13.51 -4.91
C LEU A 42 -3.84 -14.32 -4.86
N GLY A 43 -3.76 -15.38 -5.65
CA GLY A 43 -2.57 -16.24 -5.66
C GLY A 43 -1.30 -15.52 -6.08
N ALA A 44 -1.40 -14.61 -7.04
CA ALA A 44 -0.26 -13.81 -7.48
C ALA A 44 0.22 -12.89 -6.35
N TYR A 45 -0.70 -12.26 -5.65
CA TYR A 45 -0.36 -11.40 -4.52
C TYR A 45 0.23 -12.19 -3.36
N LEU A 46 -0.30 -13.38 -3.07
CA LEU A 46 0.25 -14.24 -2.03
C LEU A 46 1.70 -14.60 -2.31
N ARG A 47 2.00 -14.99 -3.55
CA ARG A 47 3.38 -15.31 -3.94
C ARG A 47 4.29 -14.09 -3.81
N ARG A 48 3.81 -12.94 -4.25
CA ARG A 48 4.60 -11.70 -4.18
C ARG A 48 4.88 -11.31 -2.73
N CYS A 49 3.87 -11.35 -1.88
CA CYS A 49 4.02 -11.01 -0.46
C CYS A 49 4.97 -11.97 0.24
N LYS A 50 4.84 -13.27 -0.04
CA LYS A 50 5.73 -14.27 0.53
C LYS A 50 7.17 -14.01 0.11
N ASN A 51 7.39 -13.69 -1.15
CA ASN A 51 8.74 -13.40 -1.65
C ASN A 51 9.36 -12.18 -0.99
N VAL A 52 8.56 -11.17 -0.69
CA VAL A 52 9.04 -9.98 0.01
C VAL A 52 9.67 -10.36 1.35
N PHE A 53 9.03 -11.24 2.10
CA PHE A 53 9.57 -11.68 3.38
C PHE A 53 10.69 -12.70 3.24
N VAL A 54 10.52 -13.68 2.37
CA VAL A 54 11.41 -14.83 2.30
C VAL A 54 12.65 -14.56 1.43
N LYS A 55 12.45 -13.99 0.25
CA LYS A 55 13.55 -13.76 -0.70
C LYS A 55 14.21 -12.42 -0.50
N ASP A 56 13.44 -11.39 -0.28
CA ASP A 56 13.97 -10.03 -0.17
C ASP A 56 14.35 -9.66 1.27
N GLY A 57 13.91 -10.45 2.24
CA GLY A 57 14.31 -10.29 3.64
C GLY A 57 13.66 -9.14 4.39
N TYR A 58 12.61 -8.55 3.84
CA TYR A 58 11.89 -7.50 4.56
C TYR A 58 11.16 -8.08 5.76
N LYS A 59 11.04 -7.29 6.80
CA LYS A 59 10.29 -7.65 8.01
C LYS A 59 8.97 -6.89 8.12
N THR A 60 8.74 -5.94 7.24
CA THR A 60 7.51 -5.15 7.20
C THR A 60 6.99 -5.12 5.77
N LEU A 61 5.70 -5.34 5.63
CA LEU A 61 5.01 -5.28 4.33
C LEU A 61 3.83 -4.32 4.45
N HIS A 62 3.78 -3.36 3.54
CA HIS A 62 2.70 -2.40 3.47
C HIS A 62 1.81 -2.72 2.29
N LEU A 63 0.55 -2.98 2.57
CA LEU A 63 -0.46 -3.28 1.56
C LEU A 63 -1.52 -2.19 1.59
N SER A 64 -1.95 -1.77 0.42
CA SER A 64 -2.98 -0.75 0.33
C SER A 64 -3.98 -1.11 -0.76
N ALA A 65 -5.22 -0.74 -0.53
CA ALA A 65 -6.29 -0.91 -1.51
C ALA A 65 -7.27 0.23 -1.42
N MET A 66 -7.96 0.46 -2.50
CA MET A 66 -8.92 1.54 -2.61
C MET A 66 -10.20 1.01 -3.28
N GLY A 67 -11.33 1.35 -2.68
CA GLY A 67 -12.65 1.02 -3.24
C GLY A 67 -12.85 -0.48 -3.42
N ALA A 68 -13.14 -0.90 -4.64
CA ALA A 68 -13.51 -2.27 -4.95
C ALA A 68 -12.39 -3.29 -4.75
N ALA A 69 -11.16 -2.84 -4.58
CA ALA A 69 -10.03 -3.72 -4.30
C ALA A 69 -9.90 -4.08 -2.81
N ILE A 70 -10.64 -3.40 -1.94
CA ILE A 70 -10.57 -3.64 -0.49
C ILE A 70 -10.91 -5.08 -0.11
N PRO A 71 -11.96 -5.71 -0.64
CA PRO A 71 -12.24 -7.11 -0.31
C PRO A 71 -11.09 -8.05 -0.64
N LEU A 72 -10.40 -7.82 -1.75
CA LEU A 72 -9.25 -8.62 -2.13
C LEU A 72 -8.10 -8.46 -1.14
N LEU A 73 -7.87 -7.22 -0.69
CA LEU A 73 -6.84 -6.98 0.33
C LEU A 73 -7.18 -7.68 1.64
N LEU A 74 -8.44 -7.68 2.05
CA LEU A 74 -8.87 -8.38 3.26
C LEU A 74 -8.66 -9.89 3.15
N GLN A 75 -8.99 -10.47 1.99
CA GLN A 75 -8.72 -11.88 1.73
C GLN A 75 -7.23 -12.18 1.80
N LEU A 76 -6.41 -11.31 1.23
CA LEU A 76 -4.97 -11.45 1.26
C LEU A 76 -4.43 -11.40 2.70
N ALA A 77 -4.91 -10.46 3.50
CA ALA A 77 -4.47 -10.31 4.88
C ALA A 77 -4.79 -11.54 5.73
N VAL A 78 -5.92 -12.18 5.47
CA VAL A 78 -6.32 -13.40 6.18
C VAL A 78 -5.55 -14.62 5.68
N ALA A 79 -5.29 -14.69 4.38
CA ALA A 79 -4.65 -15.85 3.77
C ALA A 79 -3.13 -15.88 3.94
N LEU A 80 -2.53 -14.72 4.19
CA LEU A 80 -1.07 -14.60 4.19
C LEU A 80 -0.38 -15.29 5.38
N PRO A 81 -0.84 -15.12 6.65
CA PRO A 81 -0.12 -15.71 7.78
C PRO A 81 0.12 -17.21 7.69
N PRO A 82 -0.84 -18.04 7.26
CA PRO A 82 -0.62 -19.50 7.21
C PRO A 82 0.48 -19.93 6.23
N ILE A 83 0.77 -19.14 5.20
CA ILE A 83 1.77 -19.51 4.19
C ILE A 83 3.16 -18.95 4.50
N LEU A 84 3.28 -18.09 5.51
CA LEU A 84 4.56 -17.53 5.90
C LEU A 84 5.30 -18.50 6.85
N PRO A 85 6.63 -18.62 6.71
CA PRO A 85 7.42 -19.50 7.56
C PRO A 85 7.75 -18.88 8.92
N PHE A 86 6.77 -18.23 9.54
CA PHE A 86 6.93 -17.58 10.83
C PHE A 86 5.83 -18.04 11.78
N SER A 87 6.12 -18.03 13.06
CA SER A 87 5.11 -18.39 14.05
C SER A 87 4.03 -17.33 14.14
N PRO A 88 2.79 -17.70 14.50
CA PRO A 88 1.73 -16.71 14.65
C PRO A 88 2.04 -15.58 15.63
N GLN A 89 2.85 -15.87 16.65
CA GLN A 89 3.24 -14.86 17.62
C GLN A 89 4.19 -13.82 17.06
N GLU A 90 4.89 -14.15 15.97
CA GLU A 90 5.81 -13.22 15.32
C GLU A 90 5.13 -12.35 14.30
N ILE A 91 3.95 -12.72 13.84
CA ILE A 91 3.25 -12.01 12.78
C ILE A 91 2.27 -11.02 13.40
N HIS A 92 2.47 -9.74 13.12
CA HIS A 92 1.62 -8.67 13.61
C HIS A 92 0.98 -7.96 12.43
N ILE A 93 -0.34 -7.85 12.46
CA ILE A 93 -1.09 -7.22 11.37
C ILE A 93 -1.86 -6.03 11.94
N GLU A 94 -1.64 -4.87 11.34
CA GLU A 94 -2.37 -3.66 11.67
C GLU A 94 -3.18 -3.22 10.46
N THR A 95 -4.42 -2.82 10.69
CA THR A 95 -5.29 -2.31 9.64
C THR A 95 -5.69 -0.89 9.95
N THR A 96 -5.71 -0.05 8.92
CA THR A 96 -6.13 1.33 9.02
C THR A 96 -7.04 1.64 7.85
N THR A 97 -8.17 2.26 8.14
CA THR A 97 -9.10 2.70 7.11
C THR A 97 -9.05 4.21 6.96
N GLY A 98 -9.43 4.68 5.79
CA GLY A 98 -9.46 6.09 5.52
C GLY A 98 -10.28 6.39 4.29
N THR A 99 -10.21 7.64 3.86
CA THR A 99 -10.89 8.09 2.66
C THR A 99 -9.91 8.91 1.83
N ALA A 100 -9.79 8.56 0.55
CA ALA A 100 -9.03 9.35 -0.40
C ALA A 100 -10.00 10.14 -1.27
N GLU A 101 -9.62 11.36 -1.60
CA GLU A 101 -10.37 12.16 -2.55
C GLU A 101 -9.92 11.80 -3.96
N VAL A 102 -10.89 11.55 -4.83
CA VAL A 102 -10.63 11.37 -6.24
C VAL A 102 -11.37 12.46 -7.00
N VAL A 103 -10.77 12.90 -8.07
CA VAL A 103 -11.30 13.98 -8.91
C VAL A 103 -11.77 13.37 -10.22
N ASP A 104 -13.00 13.68 -10.57
CA ASP A 104 -13.58 13.28 -11.86
C ASP A 104 -13.82 14.53 -12.69
N GLU A 105 -13.58 14.43 -13.99
CA GLU A 105 -13.99 15.47 -14.92
C GLU A 105 -15.40 15.17 -15.40
N VAL A 106 -16.27 16.16 -15.29
CA VAL A 106 -17.61 16.08 -15.85
C VAL A 106 -17.58 16.68 -17.24
N LEU A 107 -17.79 15.83 -18.24
CA LEU A 107 -17.80 16.28 -19.64
C LEU A 107 -19.24 16.70 -19.97
N PRO A 108 -19.44 17.94 -20.43
CA PRO A 108 -20.77 18.40 -20.78
C PRO A 108 -21.29 17.69 -22.03
N GLU A 109 -22.61 17.69 -22.17
CA GLU A 109 -23.24 17.14 -23.37
C GLU A 109 -23.14 18.11 -24.55
N ASP A 110 -23.11 19.40 -24.24
CA ASP A 110 -22.99 20.46 -25.26
C ASP A 110 -21.54 20.92 -25.35
N GLU A 111 -21.09 21.15 -26.60
CA GLU A 111 -19.72 21.60 -26.86
C GLU A 111 -19.43 23.02 -26.34
N ASP A 112 -20.49 23.79 -26.13
CA ASP A 112 -20.35 25.14 -25.64
C ASP A 112 -20.19 25.26 -24.13
N GLU A 113 -20.37 24.17 -23.40
CA GLU A 113 -20.22 24.18 -21.95
C GLU A 113 -18.79 23.77 -21.55
N ASP A 114 -18.32 24.38 -20.47
CA ASP A 114 -16.98 24.08 -19.97
C ASP A 114 -16.94 22.73 -19.23
N ILE A 115 -15.79 22.08 -19.32
CA ILE A 115 -15.50 20.89 -18.54
C ILE A 115 -15.37 21.31 -17.06
N THR A 116 -16.11 20.65 -16.21
CA THR A 116 -16.05 20.89 -14.77
C THR A 116 -15.43 19.69 -14.06
N GLN A 117 -14.95 19.90 -12.85
CA GLN A 117 -14.41 18.84 -12.01
C GLN A 117 -15.28 18.67 -10.78
N GLN A 118 -15.42 17.42 -10.37
CA GLN A 118 -16.08 17.11 -9.10
C GLN A 118 -15.16 16.20 -8.29
N THR A 119 -15.22 16.34 -6.98
CA THR A 119 -14.50 15.45 -6.08
C THR A 119 -15.45 14.47 -5.44
N ARG A 120 -14.98 13.29 -5.16
CA ARG A 120 -15.70 12.29 -4.40
C ARG A 120 -14.76 11.55 -3.47
N GLY A 121 -15.28 11.08 -2.35
CA GLY A 121 -14.53 10.26 -1.44
C GLY A 121 -14.51 8.81 -1.90
N LYS A 122 -13.38 8.15 -1.72
CA LYS A 122 -13.23 6.75 -2.00
C LYS A 122 -12.57 6.07 -0.81
N SER A 123 -13.18 4.99 -0.34
CA SER A 123 -12.66 4.28 0.84
C SER A 123 -11.31 3.68 0.56
N THR A 124 -10.43 3.74 1.56
CA THR A 124 -9.10 3.13 1.50
C THR A 124 -8.90 2.20 2.67
N LEU A 125 -8.07 1.19 2.45
CA LEU A 125 -7.64 0.27 3.49
C LEU A 125 -6.13 0.10 3.39
N GLN A 126 -5.46 0.21 4.51
CA GLN A 126 -4.04 -0.06 4.63
C GLN A 126 -3.85 -1.21 5.60
N VAL A 127 -3.04 -2.18 5.19
CA VAL A 127 -2.66 -3.30 6.03
C VAL A 127 -1.14 -3.30 6.13
N VAL A 128 -0.64 -3.34 7.36
CA VAL A 128 0.79 -3.44 7.62
C VAL A 128 1.02 -4.79 8.30
N VAL A 129 1.86 -5.61 7.69
CA VAL A 129 2.25 -6.91 8.24
C VAL A 129 3.69 -6.80 8.70
N ARG A 130 3.93 -7.05 9.98
CA ARG A 130 5.27 -7.01 10.56
C ARG A 130 5.64 -8.36 11.14
N ILE A 131 6.90 -8.72 10.95
CA ILE A 131 7.48 -9.92 11.52
C ILE A 131 8.36 -9.51 12.70
N GLY A 132 8.06 -10.01 13.88
CA GLY A 132 8.75 -9.62 15.10
C GLY A 132 8.58 -8.13 15.37
N ASP A 133 9.69 -7.41 15.51
CA ASP A 133 9.66 -5.96 15.74
C ASP A 133 9.63 -5.15 14.45
N GLY A 134 9.63 -5.82 13.30
CA GLY A 134 9.63 -5.14 12.02
C GLY A 134 10.98 -4.60 11.62
N GLU A 135 11.01 -3.74 10.61
CA GLU A 135 12.23 -3.13 10.14
C GLU A 135 12.75 -2.12 11.18
N PRO A 136 14.05 -2.08 11.43
CA PRO A 136 14.60 -1.06 12.31
C PRO A 136 14.37 0.31 11.68
N SER A 137 13.86 1.25 12.48
CA SER A 137 13.65 2.60 12.00
C SER A 137 14.95 3.39 12.10
N VAL A 138 15.12 4.30 11.15
CA VAL A 138 16.29 5.18 11.15
C VAL A 138 16.34 6.02 12.41
N SER A 139 15.19 6.45 12.90
CA SER A 139 15.11 7.26 14.11
C SER A 139 15.56 6.52 15.34
N VAL A 140 15.23 5.24 15.46
CA VAL A 140 15.69 4.42 16.59
C VAL A 140 17.18 4.23 16.53
N ALA A 141 17.71 3.92 15.36
CA ALA A 141 19.16 3.77 15.18
C ALA A 141 19.91 5.06 15.52
N HIS A 142 19.34 6.19 15.15
CA HIS A 142 19.94 7.48 15.43
C HIS A 142 19.99 7.77 16.93
N ASN A 143 18.91 7.47 17.62
CA ASN A 143 18.85 7.71 19.06
C ASN A 143 19.82 6.83 19.83
N SER A 144 20.04 5.63 19.38
CA SER A 144 20.97 4.73 20.07
C SER A 144 22.40 5.21 19.97
N LYS A 145 22.74 6.00 18.96
CA LYS A 145 24.09 6.54 18.81
C LYS A 145 24.39 7.69 19.74
N LYS A 146 23.37 8.33 20.28
CA LYS A 146 23.57 9.46 21.17
C LYS A 146 23.89 9.07 22.61
N LYS A 147 23.75 7.84 22.88
CA LYS A 147 24.05 7.30 24.20
C LYS A 147 25.51 6.85 24.26
#